data_538930b5991357f302527f358cc92c47
#
_entry.id   538930b5991357f302527f358cc92c47
#
_cell.length_a   1.000
_cell.length_b   1.000
_cell.length_c   1.000
_cell.angle_alpha   90.00
_cell.angle_beta   90.00
_cell.angle_gamma   90.00
#
_symmetry.space_group_name_H-M   'P 1'
#
loop_
_entity.id
_entity.type
_entity.pdbx_description
1 polymer ?
#
loop_
_entity_poly.entity_id
_entity_poly.type
_entity_poly.pdbx_seq_one_letter_code
_entity_poly.pdbx_strand_id
1 'polypeptide(L)'
;SKRDFLNLTKTMENIGATFYPEVNFLIVNQDSLFDGYRVRRDAVRALDRRPIEYLLSPAKVEGLVDRYLDDHLKLGLTGLTLSDIQYSLYSDYNRKVNIGREDAVRIYERVLAKLAKDNNQKLHMRSLNAYAIPYANSVSYLPLSDSGLDIVDESIPFMPIVLHGYVSYASEPINRTGDGQYHILKMAEAGALPYYFGFMANPDVIKGSIYGGLFTGQYSTWVDEAVAVYEMFNEHFNDVQGLRIVDHQKVAEKVYLTVYENGKSVVVNYSNHPMEFNGVTVESKSFRVFKGE
;
A
#
# COMPACT_ATOMS: atom_id res chain seq x y z
N SER A 1 23.95 11.06 5.86
CA SER A 1 24.73 10.28 6.85
C SER A 1 23.80 9.62 7.88
N LYS A 2 24.31 8.67 8.70
CA LYS A 2 23.53 8.09 9.82
C LYS A 2 22.99 9.16 10.76
N ARG A 3 23.77 10.21 11.01
CA ARG A 3 23.36 11.35 11.85
C ARG A 3 22.16 12.11 11.26
N ASP A 4 22.16 12.36 9.95
CA ASP A 4 21.08 13.09 9.28
C ASP A 4 19.80 12.26 9.29
N PHE A 5 19.92 10.94 9.08
CA PHE A 5 18.82 10.01 9.19
C PHE A 5 18.19 10.02 10.60
N LEU A 6 18.99 9.94 11.66
CA LEU A 6 18.49 10.00 13.04
C LEU A 6 17.89 11.38 13.39
N ASN A 7 18.40 12.46 12.81
CA ASN A 7 17.80 13.77 12.96
C ASN A 7 16.44 13.85 12.27
N LEU A 8 16.30 13.26 11.07
CA LEU A 8 15.03 13.19 10.37
C LEU A 8 13.99 12.43 11.19
N THR A 9 14.32 11.24 11.72
CA THR A 9 13.36 10.46 12.54
C THR A 9 12.86 11.24 13.74
N LYS A 10 13.76 11.92 14.47
CA LYS A 10 13.38 12.80 15.60
C LYS A 10 12.51 13.98 15.18
N THR A 11 12.80 14.59 14.04
CA THR A 11 11.97 15.67 13.52
C THR A 11 10.56 15.21 13.21
N MET A 12 10.41 14.04 12.61
CA MET A 12 9.11 13.44 12.31
C MET A 12 8.33 13.12 13.59
N GLU A 13 8.98 12.51 14.58
CA GLU A 13 8.37 12.23 15.89
C GLU A 13 7.88 13.51 16.59
N ASN A 14 8.66 14.59 16.55
CA ASN A 14 8.30 15.87 17.19
C ASN A 14 7.05 16.52 16.58
N ILE A 15 6.74 16.27 15.33
CA ILE A 15 5.51 16.73 14.65
C ILE A 15 4.39 15.69 14.68
N GLY A 16 4.56 14.59 15.44
CA GLY A 16 3.55 13.53 15.56
C GLY A 16 3.45 12.62 14.34
N ALA A 17 4.41 12.69 13.40
CA ALA A 17 4.44 11.84 12.22
C ALA A 17 5.26 10.58 12.50
N THR A 18 4.81 9.45 11.94
CA THR A 18 5.54 8.18 12.01
C THR A 18 6.37 7.99 10.73
N PHE A 19 7.62 7.61 10.89
CA PHE A 19 8.54 7.36 9.80
C PHE A 19 8.83 5.86 9.65
N TYR A 20 8.47 5.29 8.50
CA TYR A 20 8.70 3.88 8.16
C TYR A 20 9.65 3.77 6.96
N PRO A 21 10.95 3.49 7.16
CA PRO A 21 11.87 3.28 6.05
C PRO A 21 11.44 2.07 5.22
N GLU A 22 11.51 2.21 3.89
CA GLU A 22 11.16 1.12 2.97
C GLU A 22 12.33 0.15 2.80
N VAL A 23 12.04 -1.15 2.83
CA VAL A 23 13.00 -2.24 2.65
C VAL A 23 12.48 -3.31 1.70
N ASN A 24 13.40 -3.89 0.94
CA ASN A 24 13.22 -5.06 0.09
C ASN A 24 14.05 -6.22 0.62
N PHE A 25 13.49 -7.41 0.66
CA PHE A 25 14.19 -8.63 1.05
C PHE A 25 14.32 -9.66 -0.07
N LEU A 26 13.61 -9.49 -1.18
CA LEU A 26 13.63 -10.40 -2.34
C LEU A 26 14.35 -9.80 -3.54
N ILE A 27 14.17 -8.50 -3.79
CA ILE A 27 14.73 -7.85 -4.97
C ILE A 27 16.15 -7.40 -4.67
N VAL A 28 17.10 -7.86 -5.47
CA VAL A 28 18.52 -7.54 -5.32
C VAL A 28 18.92 -6.50 -6.37
N ASN A 29 19.35 -5.34 -5.90
CA ASN A 29 19.97 -4.33 -6.74
C ASN A 29 21.48 -4.62 -6.80
N GLN A 30 22.00 -4.95 -7.98
CA GLN A 30 23.42 -5.30 -8.17
C GLN A 30 24.29 -4.04 -8.34
N ASP A 31 24.26 -3.16 -7.35
CA ASP A 31 25.02 -1.90 -7.40
C ASP A 31 26.44 -2.01 -6.85
N SER A 32 26.79 -3.14 -6.24
CA SER A 32 28.08 -3.32 -5.57
C SER A 32 28.63 -4.74 -5.74
N LEU A 33 29.91 -4.81 -6.06
CA LEU A 33 30.65 -6.08 -6.12
C LEU A 33 30.82 -6.76 -4.75
N PHE A 34 30.55 -6.05 -3.66
CA PHE A 34 30.79 -6.48 -2.27
C PHE A 34 29.51 -6.56 -1.41
N ASP A 35 28.33 -6.63 -2.02
CA ASP A 35 27.04 -6.76 -1.31
C ASP A 35 26.82 -8.13 -0.65
N GLY A 36 27.72 -9.08 -0.87
CA GLY A 36 27.66 -10.44 -0.35
C GLY A 36 26.74 -11.38 -1.14
N TYR A 37 25.98 -10.88 -2.10
CA TYR A 37 25.11 -11.66 -2.98
C TYR A 37 25.91 -12.36 -4.08
N ARG A 38 25.55 -13.62 -4.36
CA ARG A 38 26.14 -14.40 -5.45
C ARG A 38 25.02 -15.12 -6.22
N VAL A 39 24.80 -14.73 -7.48
CA VAL A 39 23.77 -15.29 -8.37
C VAL A 39 23.73 -16.82 -8.34
N ARG A 40 24.91 -17.49 -8.43
CA ARG A 40 24.99 -18.95 -8.42
C ARG A 40 24.56 -19.61 -7.11
N ARG A 41 24.66 -18.90 -5.98
CA ARG A 41 24.38 -19.40 -4.63
C ARG A 41 23.01 -18.97 -4.11
N ASP A 42 22.64 -17.72 -4.39
CA ASP A 42 21.58 -17.01 -3.66
C ASP A 42 20.33 -16.70 -4.51
N ALA A 43 20.46 -16.73 -5.86
CA ALA A 43 19.33 -16.43 -6.73
C ALA A 43 18.31 -17.58 -6.80
N VAL A 44 17.02 -17.18 -6.93
CA VAL A 44 15.95 -18.08 -7.31
C VAL A 44 16.28 -18.83 -8.61
N ARG A 45 15.92 -20.11 -8.69
CA ARG A 45 16.00 -20.91 -9.91
C ARG A 45 14.62 -20.99 -10.57
N ALA A 46 14.55 -20.62 -11.83
CA ALA A 46 13.38 -20.84 -12.67
C ALA A 46 13.14 -22.35 -12.90
N LEU A 47 12.02 -22.72 -13.52
CA LEU A 47 11.64 -24.12 -13.79
C LEU A 47 12.72 -24.86 -14.61
N ASP A 48 13.36 -24.18 -15.56
CA ASP A 48 14.50 -24.67 -16.33
C ASP A 48 15.84 -24.63 -15.57
N ARG A 49 15.80 -24.23 -14.27
CA ARG A 49 16.91 -24.13 -13.34
C ARG A 49 17.92 -23.02 -13.65
N ARG A 50 17.63 -22.13 -14.58
CA ARG A 50 18.42 -20.91 -14.77
C ARG A 50 18.20 -19.96 -13.60
N PRO A 51 19.24 -19.23 -13.14
CA PRO A 51 19.07 -18.23 -12.09
C PRO A 51 18.28 -17.03 -12.59
N ILE A 52 17.42 -16.48 -11.72
CA ILE A 52 16.82 -15.16 -11.89
C ILE A 52 17.69 -14.19 -11.10
N GLU A 53 18.59 -13.49 -11.79
CA GLU A 53 19.76 -12.81 -11.22
C GLU A 53 19.45 -11.76 -10.17
N TYR A 54 18.30 -11.10 -10.27
CA TYR A 54 17.89 -10.03 -9.36
C TYR A 54 16.90 -10.48 -8.27
N LEU A 55 16.68 -11.80 -8.13
CA LEU A 55 15.68 -12.32 -7.18
C LEU A 55 16.33 -13.29 -6.19
N LEU A 56 16.26 -12.94 -4.90
CA LEU A 56 16.78 -13.77 -3.80
C LEU A 56 15.90 -15.00 -3.56
N SER A 57 16.53 -16.15 -3.37
CA SER A 57 15.84 -17.40 -2.98
C SER A 57 15.11 -17.22 -1.64
N PRO A 58 13.83 -17.68 -1.51
CA PRO A 58 13.12 -17.69 -0.23
C PRO A 58 13.91 -18.35 0.91
N ALA A 59 14.74 -19.36 0.62
CA ALA A 59 15.63 -20.01 1.60
C ALA A 59 16.64 -19.07 2.27
N LYS A 60 16.86 -17.88 1.74
CA LYS A 60 17.83 -16.91 2.23
C LYS A 60 17.20 -15.75 2.99
N VAL A 61 15.89 -15.58 2.89
CA VAL A 61 15.18 -14.40 3.41
C VAL A 61 15.28 -14.31 4.93
N GLU A 62 15.05 -15.40 5.67
CA GLU A 62 15.11 -15.39 7.14
C GLU A 62 16.49 -14.90 7.65
N GLY A 63 17.58 -15.46 7.12
CA GLY A 63 18.92 -15.05 7.53
C GLY A 63 19.32 -13.63 7.07
N LEU A 64 18.69 -13.10 6.01
CA LEU A 64 18.86 -11.71 5.61
C LEU A 64 18.15 -10.78 6.57
N VAL A 65 16.89 -11.09 6.90
CA VAL A 65 16.06 -10.32 7.84
C VAL A 65 16.68 -10.27 9.23
N ASP A 66 17.28 -11.38 9.72
CA ASP A 66 17.97 -11.41 11.01
C ASP A 66 19.10 -10.38 11.08
N ARG A 67 19.96 -10.35 10.07
CA ARG A 67 21.06 -9.36 10.01
C ARG A 67 20.55 -7.93 9.87
N TYR A 68 19.52 -7.72 9.06
CA TYR A 68 18.90 -6.40 8.90
C TYR A 68 18.30 -5.90 10.21
N LEU A 69 17.54 -6.77 10.89
CA LEU A 69 16.82 -6.42 12.10
C LEU A 69 17.74 -6.00 13.23
N ASP A 70 18.90 -6.66 13.39
CA ASP A 70 19.92 -6.27 14.38
C ASP A 70 20.39 -4.83 14.22
N ASP A 71 20.54 -4.37 12.98
CA ASP A 71 20.94 -2.98 12.70
C ASP A 71 19.78 -2.00 12.75
N HIS A 72 18.59 -2.42 12.31
CA HIS A 72 17.37 -1.63 12.35
C HIS A 72 16.97 -1.26 13.79
N LEU A 73 16.97 -2.24 14.69
CA LEU A 73 16.63 -2.02 16.12
C LEU A 73 17.59 -1.04 16.80
N LYS A 74 18.88 -1.06 16.44
CA LYS A 74 19.87 -0.10 16.94
C LYS A 74 19.59 1.36 16.53
N LEU A 75 18.77 1.57 15.52
CA LEU A 75 18.34 2.91 15.09
C LEU A 75 17.15 3.45 15.89
N GLY A 76 16.53 2.63 16.76
CA GLY A 76 15.38 3.01 17.57
C GLY A 76 14.09 3.19 16.77
N LEU A 77 14.00 2.64 15.56
CA LEU A 77 12.82 2.71 14.71
C LEU A 77 11.73 1.77 15.21
N THR A 78 10.47 2.23 15.14
CA THR A 78 9.30 1.49 15.63
C THR A 78 8.54 0.75 14.54
N GLY A 79 8.97 0.87 13.29
CA GLY A 79 8.32 0.23 12.15
C GLY A 79 9.12 0.37 10.86
N LEU A 80 8.65 -0.32 9.83
CA LEU A 80 9.25 -0.34 8.51
C LEU A 80 8.17 -0.55 7.42
N THR A 81 8.50 -0.14 6.20
CA THR A 81 7.69 -0.41 5.02
C THR A 81 8.25 -1.62 4.28
N LEU A 82 7.41 -2.62 4.05
CA LEU A 82 7.73 -3.78 3.21
C LEU A 82 7.23 -3.55 1.80
N SER A 83 8.05 -3.88 0.80
CA SER A 83 7.71 -3.67 -0.61
C SER A 83 7.86 -4.90 -1.49
N ASP A 84 8.08 -6.09 -0.93
CA ASP A 84 8.22 -7.32 -1.72
C ASP A 84 7.66 -8.60 -1.07
N ILE A 85 8.14 -9.07 0.09
CA ILE A 85 7.79 -10.37 0.68
C ILE A 85 6.30 -10.52 1.02
N GLN A 86 5.56 -9.44 1.19
CA GLN A 86 4.14 -9.46 1.54
C GLN A 86 3.22 -9.69 0.32
N TYR A 87 3.71 -9.51 -0.92
CA TYR A 87 2.92 -9.72 -2.14
C TYR A 87 3.62 -10.55 -3.22
N SER A 88 4.95 -10.60 -3.23
CA SER A 88 5.72 -11.31 -4.24
C SER A 88 5.97 -12.76 -3.84
N LEU A 89 5.43 -13.72 -4.60
CA LEU A 89 5.49 -15.13 -4.27
C LEU A 89 6.07 -15.95 -5.41
N TYR A 90 7.26 -16.52 -5.18
CA TYR A 90 8.01 -17.28 -6.17
C TYR A 90 8.35 -18.69 -5.68
N SER A 91 8.37 -19.65 -6.61
CA SER A 91 8.99 -20.97 -6.38
C SER A 91 10.48 -20.89 -6.69
N ASP A 92 11.32 -21.62 -5.95
CA ASP A 92 12.74 -21.83 -6.24
C ASP A 92 13.00 -23.28 -6.60
N TYR A 93 13.27 -23.55 -7.87
CA TYR A 93 13.56 -24.90 -8.39
C TYR A 93 15.03 -25.30 -8.24
N ASN A 94 15.67 -24.87 -7.16
CA ASN A 94 17.04 -25.25 -6.84
C ASN A 94 17.11 -26.75 -6.52
N ARG A 95 18.10 -27.46 -7.09
CA ARG A 95 18.25 -28.91 -6.88
C ARG A 95 18.47 -29.32 -5.42
N LYS A 96 19.10 -28.45 -4.63
CA LYS A 96 19.42 -28.73 -3.22
C LYS A 96 18.29 -28.36 -2.27
N VAL A 97 17.55 -27.31 -2.62
CA VAL A 97 16.47 -26.77 -1.78
C VAL A 97 15.35 -26.36 -2.74
N ASN A 98 14.48 -27.32 -3.10
CA ASN A 98 13.31 -27.03 -3.92
C ASN A 98 12.21 -26.44 -3.02
N ILE A 99 11.80 -25.20 -3.28
CA ILE A 99 10.79 -24.47 -2.50
C ILE A 99 9.61 -24.20 -3.40
N GLY A 100 8.45 -24.76 -3.07
CA GLY A 100 7.18 -24.40 -3.68
C GLY A 100 6.67 -23.05 -3.19
N ARG A 101 5.62 -22.51 -3.84
CA ARG A 101 4.98 -21.26 -3.38
C ARG A 101 4.42 -21.37 -1.97
N GLU A 102 3.83 -22.50 -1.61
CA GLU A 102 3.33 -22.74 -0.25
C GLU A 102 4.45 -22.72 0.80
N ASP A 103 5.61 -23.32 0.50
CA ASP A 103 6.76 -23.27 1.40
C ASP A 103 7.31 -21.87 1.54
N ALA A 104 7.32 -21.10 0.43
CA ALA A 104 7.70 -19.69 0.46
C ALA A 104 6.75 -18.87 1.33
N VAL A 105 5.41 -19.09 1.25
CA VAL A 105 4.44 -18.46 2.16
C VAL A 105 4.79 -18.73 3.61
N ARG A 106 5.03 -19.99 3.97
CA ARG A 106 5.39 -20.36 5.36
C ARG A 106 6.67 -19.69 5.85
N ILE A 107 7.65 -19.51 4.95
CA ILE A 107 8.88 -18.76 5.26
C ILE A 107 8.54 -17.29 5.51
N TYR A 108 7.76 -16.67 4.62
CA TYR A 108 7.42 -15.25 4.73
C TYR A 108 6.52 -14.98 5.96
N GLU A 109 5.57 -15.85 6.28
CA GLU A 109 4.77 -15.73 7.51
C GLU A 109 5.65 -15.77 8.78
N ARG A 110 6.67 -16.63 8.84
CA ARG A 110 7.62 -16.64 9.97
C ARG A 110 8.41 -15.32 10.04
N VAL A 111 8.84 -14.80 8.91
CA VAL A 111 9.55 -13.51 8.84
C VAL A 111 8.64 -12.37 9.29
N LEU A 112 7.40 -12.31 8.79
CA LEU A 112 6.42 -11.30 9.17
C LEU A 112 6.06 -11.38 10.65
N ALA A 113 5.87 -12.59 11.19
CA ALA A 113 5.65 -12.80 12.62
C ALA A 113 6.83 -12.33 13.45
N LYS A 114 8.06 -12.63 13.04
CA LYS A 114 9.29 -12.19 13.70
C LYS A 114 9.38 -10.66 13.74
N LEU A 115 9.12 -9.99 12.64
CA LEU A 115 9.13 -8.53 12.58
C LEU A 115 8.02 -7.91 13.44
N ALA A 116 6.77 -8.32 13.23
CA ALA A 116 5.61 -7.69 13.85
C ALA A 116 5.42 -8.08 15.32
N LYS A 117 5.48 -9.38 15.64
CA LYS A 117 5.11 -9.90 16.97
C LYS A 117 6.33 -10.00 17.89
N ASP A 118 7.42 -10.60 17.44
CA ASP A 118 8.57 -10.87 18.31
C ASP A 118 9.38 -9.60 18.58
N ASN A 119 9.41 -8.66 17.63
CA ASN A 119 10.17 -7.41 17.72
C ASN A 119 9.29 -6.16 17.78
N ASN A 120 7.98 -6.32 17.89
CA ASN A 120 6.99 -5.24 18.04
C ASN A 120 7.14 -4.12 16.99
N GLN A 121 7.48 -4.48 15.75
CA GLN A 121 7.59 -3.51 14.66
C GLN A 121 6.23 -3.29 14.01
N LYS A 122 5.87 -2.04 13.77
CA LYS A 122 4.71 -1.70 12.94
C LYS A 122 5.07 -1.88 11.47
N LEU A 123 4.28 -2.67 10.75
CA LEU A 123 4.50 -2.96 9.35
C LEU A 123 3.54 -2.19 8.47
N HIS A 124 4.08 -1.24 7.71
CA HIS A 124 3.41 -0.69 6.54
C HIS A 124 3.73 -1.58 5.33
N MET A 125 2.74 -1.90 4.51
CA MET A 125 2.91 -2.80 3.37
C MET A 125 2.50 -2.10 2.08
N ARG A 126 3.38 -2.11 1.07
CA ARG A 126 3.03 -1.67 -0.28
C ARG A 126 2.38 -2.83 -1.02
N SER A 127 1.03 -2.82 -1.10
CA SER A 127 0.24 -3.97 -1.53
C SER A 127 0.43 -5.18 -0.59
N LEU A 128 -0.45 -6.18 -0.65
CA LEU A 128 -0.29 -7.41 0.10
C LEU A 128 -1.15 -8.55 -0.48
N ASN A 129 -0.76 -9.77 -0.16
CA ASN A 129 -1.58 -10.97 -0.32
C ASN A 129 -2.21 -11.37 1.02
N ALA A 130 -3.20 -12.26 0.98
CA ALA A 130 -3.98 -12.65 2.15
C ALA A 130 -3.13 -13.15 3.34
N TYR A 131 -2.03 -13.86 3.08
CA TYR A 131 -1.14 -14.36 4.16
C TYR A 131 -0.46 -13.26 4.97
N ALA A 132 -0.33 -12.05 4.41
CA ALA A 132 0.32 -10.93 5.07
C ALA A 132 -0.64 -10.06 5.91
N ILE A 133 -1.95 -10.15 5.69
CA ILE A 133 -2.98 -9.36 6.39
C ILE A 133 -2.82 -9.38 7.92
N PRO A 134 -2.60 -10.54 8.59
CA PRO A 134 -2.52 -10.59 10.05
C PRO A 134 -1.33 -9.82 10.67
N TYR A 135 -0.40 -9.36 9.84
CA TYR A 135 0.82 -8.66 10.27
C TYR A 135 0.83 -7.18 9.86
N ALA A 136 -0.12 -6.75 9.03
CA ALA A 136 -0.19 -5.39 8.51
C ALA A 136 -0.79 -4.42 9.54
N ASN A 137 -0.12 -3.30 9.78
CA ASN A 137 -0.69 -2.16 10.50
C ASN A 137 -1.31 -1.15 9.53
N SER A 138 -0.72 -1.01 8.35
CA SER A 138 -1.26 -0.16 7.28
C SER A 138 -0.81 -0.66 5.90
N VAL A 139 -1.58 -0.30 4.89
CA VAL A 139 -1.34 -0.73 3.49
C VAL A 139 -1.46 0.46 2.56
N SER A 140 -0.54 0.60 1.61
CA SER A 140 -0.70 1.47 0.43
C SER A 140 -0.77 0.63 -0.85
N TYR A 141 -1.20 1.24 -1.95
CA TYR A 141 -1.44 0.54 -3.22
C TYR A 141 -2.47 -0.61 -3.09
N LEU A 142 -3.44 -0.44 -2.18
CA LEU A 142 -4.56 -1.38 -2.11
C LEU A 142 -5.49 -1.16 -3.33
N PRO A 143 -5.83 -2.20 -4.10
CA PRO A 143 -6.80 -2.08 -5.18
C PRO A 143 -8.18 -1.68 -4.64
N LEU A 144 -8.77 -0.60 -5.18
CA LEU A 144 -10.13 -0.14 -4.84
C LEU A 144 -11.18 -0.63 -5.84
N SER A 145 -10.77 -1.32 -6.89
CA SER A 145 -11.62 -1.85 -7.95
C SER A 145 -11.05 -3.18 -8.44
N ASP A 146 -11.72 -3.77 -9.41
CA ASP A 146 -11.27 -4.97 -10.12
C ASP A 146 -10.11 -4.69 -11.10
N SER A 147 -9.72 -5.73 -11.86
CA SER A 147 -8.65 -5.69 -12.84
C SER A 147 -9.02 -5.01 -14.17
N GLY A 148 -10.27 -4.58 -14.36
CA GLY A 148 -10.78 -3.97 -15.58
C GLY A 148 -10.82 -4.92 -16.79
N LEU A 149 -10.88 -6.23 -16.56
CA LEU A 149 -11.01 -7.24 -17.63
C LEU A 149 -12.47 -7.34 -18.09
N ASP A 150 -12.70 -7.52 -19.39
CA ASP A 150 -14.04 -7.62 -20.01
C ASP A 150 -14.93 -8.75 -19.43
N ILE A 151 -14.35 -9.68 -18.68
CA ILE A 151 -15.08 -10.74 -17.99
C ILE A 151 -15.75 -10.28 -16.69
N VAL A 152 -15.44 -9.08 -16.23
CA VAL A 152 -15.98 -8.53 -14.99
C VAL A 152 -17.23 -7.69 -15.30
N ASP A 153 -18.39 -8.14 -14.87
CA ASP A 153 -19.66 -7.42 -15.07
C ASP A 153 -19.77 -6.18 -14.17
N GLU A 154 -19.28 -6.27 -12.91
CA GLU A 154 -19.35 -5.19 -11.94
C GLU A 154 -18.16 -5.20 -10.99
N SER A 155 -17.62 -4.01 -10.73
CA SER A 155 -16.52 -3.81 -9.80
C SER A 155 -17.01 -3.69 -8.37
N ILE A 156 -16.52 -4.55 -7.48
CA ILE A 156 -16.80 -4.49 -6.04
C ILE A 156 -15.47 -4.18 -5.31
N PRO A 157 -15.45 -3.22 -4.37
CA PRO A 157 -14.26 -2.91 -3.57
C PRO A 157 -14.02 -3.98 -2.49
N PHE A 158 -13.78 -5.24 -2.92
CA PHE A 158 -13.73 -6.40 -2.04
C PHE A 158 -12.67 -6.27 -0.93
N MET A 159 -11.45 -5.88 -1.27
CA MET A 159 -10.38 -5.71 -0.29
C MET A 159 -10.69 -4.61 0.74
N PRO A 160 -11.16 -3.41 0.35
CA PRO A 160 -11.68 -2.42 1.28
C PRO A 160 -12.75 -2.97 2.24
N ILE A 161 -13.75 -3.68 1.75
CA ILE A 161 -14.83 -4.26 2.57
C ILE A 161 -14.25 -5.22 3.64
N VAL A 162 -13.25 -6.02 3.27
CA VAL A 162 -12.62 -6.99 4.18
C VAL A 162 -11.73 -6.31 5.23
N LEU A 163 -11.01 -5.25 4.85
CA LEU A 163 -9.96 -4.65 5.67
C LEU A 163 -10.43 -3.46 6.51
N HIS A 164 -11.50 -2.77 6.10
CA HIS A 164 -11.95 -1.55 6.77
C HIS A 164 -12.30 -1.81 8.25
N GLY A 165 -11.81 -0.95 9.11
CA GLY A 165 -11.93 -1.10 10.56
C GLY A 165 -10.86 -1.98 11.22
N TYR A 166 -10.09 -2.76 10.45
CA TYR A 166 -9.02 -3.63 10.96
C TYR A 166 -7.63 -3.14 10.60
N VAL A 167 -7.45 -2.66 9.38
CA VAL A 167 -6.16 -2.20 8.84
C VAL A 167 -6.39 -0.88 8.11
N SER A 168 -5.61 0.14 8.44
CA SER A 168 -5.63 1.40 7.70
C SER A 168 -5.07 1.20 6.29
N TYR A 169 -5.73 1.74 5.28
CA TYR A 169 -5.25 1.59 3.91
C TYR A 169 -5.42 2.84 3.05
N ALA A 170 -4.54 2.95 2.07
CA ALA A 170 -4.59 3.89 0.97
C ALA A 170 -4.45 3.14 -0.34
N SER A 171 -4.94 3.71 -1.42
CA SER A 171 -4.74 3.21 -2.77
C SER A 171 -3.40 3.69 -3.35
N GLU A 172 -3.28 3.76 -4.66
CA GLU A 172 -2.18 4.43 -5.33
C GLU A 172 -2.18 5.95 -5.05
N PRO A 173 -1.02 6.63 -5.18
CA PRO A 173 -0.94 8.06 -4.91
C PRO A 173 -1.83 8.88 -5.86
N ILE A 174 -2.63 9.81 -5.31
CA ILE A 174 -3.56 10.66 -6.05
C ILE A 174 -2.83 11.41 -7.18
N ASN A 175 -1.67 11.99 -6.88
CA ASN A 175 -0.87 12.74 -7.84
C ASN A 175 -0.15 11.87 -8.90
N ARG A 176 -0.44 10.57 -8.94
CA ARG A 176 0.07 9.63 -9.96
C ARG A 176 -1.03 8.97 -10.78
N THR A 177 -2.28 9.24 -10.48
CA THR A 177 -3.42 8.72 -11.23
C THR A 177 -3.67 9.58 -12.48
N GLY A 178 -4.27 8.98 -13.51
CA GLY A 178 -4.64 9.70 -14.74
C GLY A 178 -5.87 10.60 -14.59
N ASP A 179 -6.75 10.26 -13.63
CA ASP A 179 -7.96 11.03 -13.29
C ASP A 179 -8.09 11.10 -11.75
N GLY A 180 -7.56 12.18 -11.19
CA GLY A 180 -7.56 12.41 -9.73
C GLY A 180 -8.97 12.53 -9.15
N GLN A 181 -9.91 13.16 -9.87
CA GLN A 181 -11.29 13.29 -9.40
C GLN A 181 -11.99 11.93 -9.31
N TYR A 182 -11.87 11.11 -10.34
CA TYR A 182 -12.41 9.75 -10.33
C TYR A 182 -11.78 8.93 -9.20
N HIS A 183 -10.48 9.09 -8.99
CA HIS A 183 -9.76 8.40 -7.93
C HIS A 183 -10.24 8.80 -6.53
N ILE A 184 -10.48 10.10 -6.29
CA ILE A 184 -11.07 10.61 -5.04
C ILE A 184 -12.46 9.99 -4.80
N LEU A 185 -13.29 9.84 -5.83
CA LEU A 185 -14.59 9.17 -5.71
C LEU A 185 -14.42 7.69 -5.33
N LYS A 186 -13.47 6.98 -5.93
CA LYS A 186 -13.15 5.60 -5.56
C LYS A 186 -12.67 5.47 -4.12
N MET A 187 -11.89 6.42 -3.65
CA MET A 187 -11.46 6.47 -2.25
C MET A 187 -12.66 6.71 -1.31
N ALA A 188 -13.56 7.62 -1.66
CA ALA A 188 -14.77 7.88 -0.87
C ALA A 188 -15.71 6.66 -0.81
N GLU A 189 -15.90 5.94 -1.93
CA GLU A 189 -16.66 4.68 -1.98
C GLU A 189 -16.06 3.61 -1.07
N ALA A 190 -14.74 3.51 -1.08
CA ALA A 190 -14.00 2.46 -0.39
C ALA A 190 -13.57 2.83 1.04
N GLY A 191 -13.74 4.07 1.51
CA GLY A 191 -13.23 4.54 2.80
C GLY A 191 -11.70 4.61 2.90
N ALA A 192 -11.00 4.72 1.76
CA ALA A 192 -9.54 4.74 1.71
C ALA A 192 -8.95 6.09 2.12
N LEU A 193 -7.77 6.08 2.74
CA LEU A 193 -7.05 7.29 3.15
C LEU A 193 -6.38 7.97 1.95
N PRO A 194 -6.27 9.32 1.94
CA PRO A 194 -5.48 10.05 0.97
C PRO A 194 -3.99 9.67 1.04
N TYR A 195 -3.39 9.46 -0.13
CA TYR A 195 -1.98 9.14 -0.27
C TYR A 195 -1.36 9.92 -1.43
N TYR A 196 -0.20 10.51 -1.19
CA TYR A 196 0.58 11.26 -2.17
C TYR A 196 2.01 10.75 -2.22
N PHE A 197 2.58 10.70 -3.41
CA PHE A 197 4.00 10.44 -3.63
C PHE A 197 4.76 11.77 -3.74
N GLY A 198 5.87 11.92 -3.01
CA GLY A 198 6.58 13.19 -2.96
C GLY A 198 8.09 13.10 -2.99
N PHE A 199 8.72 14.09 -3.65
CA PHE A 199 10.13 14.41 -3.55
C PHE A 199 10.35 15.93 -3.67
N MET A 200 11.49 16.43 -3.14
CA MET A 200 11.79 17.85 -3.09
C MET A 200 12.53 18.39 -4.30
N ALA A 201 13.29 17.53 -5.01
CA ALA A 201 14.11 17.95 -6.13
C ALA A 201 13.28 18.43 -7.34
N ASN A 202 13.86 19.26 -8.18
CA ASN A 202 13.24 19.60 -9.48
C ASN A 202 13.10 18.32 -10.33
N PRO A 203 11.93 18.05 -10.94
CA PRO A 203 11.70 16.87 -11.76
C PRO A 203 12.62 16.75 -12.97
N ASP A 204 13.23 17.84 -13.42
CA ASP A 204 14.21 17.81 -14.51
C ASP A 204 15.41 16.88 -14.22
N VAL A 205 15.75 16.68 -12.94
CA VAL A 205 16.87 15.78 -12.56
C VAL A 205 16.59 14.31 -12.87
N ILE A 206 15.32 13.91 -12.98
CA ILE A 206 14.92 12.54 -13.32
C ILE A 206 14.55 12.36 -14.79
N LYS A 207 14.54 13.45 -15.55
CA LYS A 207 14.20 13.45 -16.99
C LYS A 207 15.21 12.59 -17.77
N GLY A 208 14.70 11.67 -18.57
CA GLY A 208 15.53 10.74 -19.36
C GLY A 208 16.10 9.55 -18.56
N SER A 209 15.81 9.46 -17.24
CA SER A 209 16.12 8.29 -16.43
C SER A 209 14.93 7.31 -16.40
N ILE A 210 15.16 6.12 -15.81
CA ILE A 210 14.08 5.14 -15.54
C ILE A 210 13.01 5.70 -14.59
N TYR A 211 13.29 6.79 -13.89
CA TYR A 211 12.39 7.48 -12.95
C TYR A 211 11.63 8.63 -13.60
N GLY A 212 11.81 8.87 -14.92
CA GLY A 212 11.17 9.98 -15.63
C GLY A 212 9.65 10.04 -15.47
N GLY A 213 8.97 8.89 -15.30
CA GLY A 213 7.53 8.82 -15.04
C GLY A 213 7.07 9.32 -13.66
N LEU A 214 8.00 9.71 -12.78
CA LEU A 214 7.70 10.22 -11.43
C LEU A 214 7.59 11.77 -11.38
N PHE A 215 7.56 12.45 -12.50
CA PHE A 215 7.62 13.92 -12.59
C PHE A 215 6.52 14.65 -11.80
N THR A 216 5.35 14.02 -11.59
CA THR A 216 4.24 14.58 -10.81
C THR A 216 4.50 14.58 -9.29
N GLY A 217 5.63 14.01 -8.85
CA GLY A 217 5.95 13.87 -7.44
C GLY A 217 6.59 15.09 -6.79
N GLN A 218 6.87 16.20 -7.51
CA GLN A 218 7.47 17.37 -6.89
C GLN A 218 6.52 17.97 -5.84
N TYR A 219 6.95 18.00 -4.57
CA TYR A 219 6.15 18.38 -3.41
C TYR A 219 5.41 19.71 -3.58
N SER A 220 6.10 20.75 -4.07
CA SER A 220 5.52 22.10 -4.23
C SER A 220 4.39 22.20 -5.25
N THR A 221 4.16 21.20 -6.09
CA THR A 221 3.10 21.24 -7.11
C THR A 221 1.77 20.68 -6.65
N TRP A 222 1.73 19.93 -5.57
CA TRP A 222 0.52 19.24 -5.13
C TRP A 222 0.19 19.41 -3.63
N VAL A 223 1.05 20.05 -2.83
CA VAL A 223 0.86 20.13 -1.38
C VAL A 223 -0.44 20.83 -0.99
N ASP A 224 -0.83 21.90 -1.66
CA ASP A 224 -2.07 22.64 -1.35
C ASP A 224 -3.31 21.79 -1.66
N GLU A 225 -3.29 21.05 -2.77
CA GLU A 225 -4.33 20.07 -3.11
C GLU A 225 -4.39 18.95 -2.08
N ALA A 226 -3.23 18.42 -1.65
CA ALA A 226 -3.17 17.37 -0.65
C ALA A 226 -3.78 17.81 0.69
N VAL A 227 -3.54 19.05 1.12
CA VAL A 227 -4.15 19.62 2.33
C VAL A 227 -5.67 19.69 2.17
N ALA A 228 -6.18 20.21 1.05
CA ALA A 228 -7.62 20.32 0.81
C ALA A 228 -8.30 18.93 0.77
N VAL A 229 -7.67 17.94 0.11
CA VAL A 229 -8.18 16.57 0.08
C VAL A 229 -8.15 15.94 1.47
N TYR A 230 -7.08 16.13 2.24
CA TYR A 230 -6.99 15.64 3.61
C TYR A 230 -8.09 16.22 4.49
N GLU A 231 -8.31 17.54 4.46
CA GLU A 231 -9.34 18.21 5.26
C GLU A 231 -10.74 17.67 4.92
N MET A 232 -11.06 17.53 3.63
CA MET A 232 -12.32 16.95 3.16
C MET A 232 -12.51 15.52 3.66
N PHE A 233 -11.48 14.67 3.54
CA PHE A 233 -11.57 13.28 4.00
C PHE A 233 -11.63 13.18 5.52
N ASN A 234 -10.89 14.00 6.24
CA ASN A 234 -10.93 14.03 7.69
C ASN A 234 -12.31 14.47 8.21
N GLU A 235 -12.94 15.48 7.59
CA GLU A 235 -14.29 15.92 7.94
C GLU A 235 -15.32 14.80 7.76
N HIS A 236 -15.23 14.06 6.67
CA HIS A 236 -16.25 13.11 6.29
C HIS A 236 -16.02 11.67 6.77
N PHE A 237 -14.76 11.25 6.99
CA PHE A 237 -14.41 9.85 7.21
C PHE A 237 -13.62 9.57 8.48
N ASN A 238 -13.20 10.58 9.26
CA ASN A 238 -12.38 10.35 10.45
C ASN A 238 -13.07 9.44 11.48
N ASP A 239 -14.38 9.59 11.66
CA ASP A 239 -15.20 8.85 12.61
C ASP A 239 -15.53 7.40 12.19
N VAL A 240 -15.21 7.02 10.96
CA VAL A 240 -15.46 5.65 10.44
C VAL A 240 -14.19 4.84 10.20
N GLN A 241 -13.00 5.41 10.35
CA GLN A 241 -11.74 4.70 10.07
C GLN A 241 -11.53 3.43 10.90
N GLY A 242 -12.09 3.35 12.11
CA GLY A 242 -12.04 2.17 12.97
C GLY A 242 -13.29 1.28 12.91
N LEU A 243 -14.23 1.54 11.99
CA LEU A 243 -15.50 0.84 11.86
C LEU A 243 -15.51 -0.01 10.59
N ARG A 244 -16.21 -1.14 10.62
CA ARG A 244 -16.33 -2.01 9.44
C ARG A 244 -17.28 -1.42 8.41
N ILE A 245 -17.01 -1.68 7.14
CA ILE A 245 -18.02 -1.59 6.08
C ILE A 245 -18.95 -2.79 6.24
N VAL A 246 -20.25 -2.55 6.41
CA VAL A 246 -21.26 -3.59 6.66
C VAL A 246 -22.15 -3.83 5.45
N ASP A 247 -22.20 -2.88 4.51
CA ASP A 247 -22.96 -3.02 3.28
C ASP A 247 -22.32 -2.20 2.14
N HIS A 248 -22.44 -2.72 0.92
CA HIS A 248 -22.04 -2.03 -0.31
C HIS A 248 -22.98 -2.44 -1.44
N GLN A 249 -23.66 -1.46 -2.06
CA GLN A 249 -24.70 -1.70 -3.05
C GLN A 249 -24.58 -0.75 -4.25
N LYS A 250 -24.90 -1.25 -5.42
CA LYS A 250 -25.23 -0.42 -6.59
C LYS A 250 -26.69 0.03 -6.47
N VAL A 251 -26.92 1.31 -6.20
CA VAL A 251 -28.26 1.87 -6.01
C VAL A 251 -28.86 2.43 -7.29
N ALA A 252 -28.03 2.77 -8.27
CA ALA A 252 -28.41 3.14 -9.63
C ALA A 252 -27.23 2.90 -10.58
N GLU A 253 -27.45 3.08 -11.89
CA GLU A 253 -26.35 2.97 -12.86
C GLU A 253 -25.23 3.98 -12.54
N LYS A 254 -24.00 3.46 -12.28
CA LYS A 254 -22.85 4.26 -11.86
C LYS A 254 -23.03 5.00 -10.53
N VAL A 255 -23.92 4.51 -9.64
CA VAL A 255 -24.10 5.07 -8.30
C VAL A 255 -24.03 3.97 -7.25
N TYR A 256 -23.17 4.15 -6.27
CA TYR A 256 -22.89 3.16 -5.24
C TYR A 256 -23.09 3.73 -3.85
N LEU A 257 -23.60 2.88 -2.96
CA LEU A 257 -23.82 3.13 -1.54
C LEU A 257 -22.84 2.27 -0.74
N THR A 258 -22.14 2.88 0.19
CA THR A 258 -21.33 2.18 1.21
C THR A 258 -21.88 2.52 2.59
N VAL A 259 -22.10 1.52 3.44
CA VAL A 259 -22.65 1.68 4.79
C VAL A 259 -21.62 1.19 5.82
N TYR A 260 -21.39 1.99 6.84
CA TYR A 260 -20.51 1.67 7.97
C TYR A 260 -21.30 1.17 9.18
N GLU A 261 -20.61 0.50 10.10
CA GLU A 261 -21.17 -0.16 11.27
C GLU A 261 -22.00 0.76 12.19
N ASN A 262 -21.72 2.06 12.21
CA ASN A 262 -22.48 3.07 12.97
C ASN A 262 -23.70 3.63 12.20
N GLY A 263 -24.08 3.04 11.06
CA GLY A 263 -25.16 3.50 10.23
C GLY A 263 -24.81 4.67 9.31
N LYS A 264 -23.64 5.30 9.46
CA LYS A 264 -23.17 6.32 8.52
C LYS A 264 -23.01 5.70 7.14
N SER A 265 -23.41 6.43 6.11
CA SER A 265 -23.33 5.94 4.75
C SER A 265 -22.81 6.99 3.77
N VAL A 266 -22.24 6.53 2.68
CA VAL A 266 -21.68 7.36 1.61
C VAL A 266 -22.30 6.91 0.30
N VAL A 267 -22.89 7.86 -0.44
CA VAL A 267 -23.38 7.64 -1.81
C VAL A 267 -22.43 8.32 -2.77
N VAL A 268 -21.87 7.55 -3.70
CA VAL A 268 -20.94 8.05 -4.73
C VAL A 268 -21.60 7.96 -6.09
N ASN A 269 -21.68 9.09 -6.79
CA ASN A 269 -22.25 9.23 -8.12
C ASN A 269 -21.15 9.44 -9.16
N TYR A 270 -20.84 8.41 -9.95
CA TYR A 270 -19.89 8.47 -11.07
C TYR A 270 -20.53 8.92 -12.38
N SER A 271 -21.87 9.10 -12.41
CA SER A 271 -22.57 9.47 -13.62
C SER A 271 -22.36 10.96 -13.98
N ASN A 272 -22.72 11.33 -15.19
CA ASN A 272 -22.67 12.73 -15.66
C ASN A 272 -23.95 13.53 -15.29
N HIS A 273 -24.87 12.94 -14.50
CA HIS A 273 -26.13 13.56 -14.12
C HIS A 273 -26.30 13.50 -12.60
N PRO A 274 -26.93 14.51 -11.97
CA PRO A 274 -27.33 14.43 -10.57
C PRO A 274 -28.36 13.33 -10.36
N MET A 275 -28.41 12.76 -9.16
CA MET A 275 -29.40 11.79 -8.75
C MET A 275 -29.98 12.12 -7.37
N GLU A 276 -31.20 11.72 -7.11
CA GLU A 276 -31.86 11.84 -5.81
C GLU A 276 -31.67 10.55 -5.00
N PHE A 277 -31.19 10.70 -3.76
CA PHE A 277 -31.10 9.59 -2.80
C PHE A 277 -31.65 10.07 -1.45
N ASN A 278 -32.68 9.41 -0.93
CA ASN A 278 -33.36 9.77 0.32
C ASN A 278 -33.76 11.26 0.40
N GLY A 279 -34.24 11.84 -0.71
CA GLY A 279 -34.64 13.25 -0.79
C GLY A 279 -33.50 14.26 -0.83
N VAL A 280 -32.25 13.79 -1.01
CA VAL A 280 -31.06 14.64 -1.14
C VAL A 280 -30.43 14.44 -2.52
N THR A 281 -30.11 15.54 -3.19
CA THR A 281 -29.42 15.50 -4.48
C THR A 281 -27.96 15.16 -4.29
N VAL A 282 -27.48 14.12 -4.99
CA VAL A 282 -26.07 13.79 -5.17
C VAL A 282 -25.64 14.25 -6.56
N GLU A 283 -24.81 15.28 -6.61
CA GLU A 283 -24.40 15.89 -7.87
C GLU A 283 -23.62 14.90 -8.77
N SER A 284 -23.51 15.23 -10.06
CA SER A 284 -22.69 14.45 -10.98
C SER A 284 -21.23 14.41 -10.55
N LYS A 285 -20.56 13.25 -10.67
CA LYS A 285 -19.15 13.05 -10.30
C LYS A 285 -18.82 13.58 -8.90
N SER A 286 -19.69 13.28 -7.95
CA SER A 286 -19.54 13.70 -6.55
C SER A 286 -19.96 12.60 -5.58
N PHE A 287 -19.79 12.86 -4.29
CA PHE A 287 -20.31 12.00 -3.23
C PHE A 287 -21.06 12.81 -2.17
N ARG A 288 -21.90 12.14 -1.42
CA ARG A 288 -22.59 12.67 -0.24
C ARG A 288 -22.50 11.69 0.90
N VAL A 289 -22.31 12.25 2.09
CA VAL A 289 -22.27 11.49 3.34
C VAL A 289 -23.58 11.71 4.10
N PHE A 290 -24.18 10.63 4.54
CA PHE A 290 -25.38 10.61 5.34
C PHE A 290 -25.03 10.11 6.74
N LYS A 291 -25.49 10.82 7.78
CA LYS A 291 -25.28 10.39 9.15
C LYS A 291 -26.13 9.16 9.44
N GLY A 292 -25.61 8.23 10.21
CA GLY A 292 -26.41 7.15 10.82
C GLY A 292 -27.42 7.76 11.81
N GLU A 293 -28.56 7.10 11.96
CA GLU A 293 -29.56 7.45 12.97
C GLU A 293 -29.03 7.17 14.40
#